data_403cab8271cb410846c8995fb45c7b56
#
_entry.id   403cab8271cb410846c8995fb45c7b56
#
_cell.length_a   1.000
_cell.length_b   1.000
_cell.length_c   1.000
_cell.angle_alpha   90.00
_cell.angle_beta   90.00
_cell.angle_gamma   90.00
#
_symmetry.space_group_name_H-M   'P 1'
#
loop_
_entity.id
_entity.type
_entity.pdbx_description
1 polymer ?
#
loop_
_entity_poly.entity_id
_entity_poly.type
_entity_poly.pdbx_seq_one_letter_code
_entity_poly.pdbx_strand_id
1 'polypeptide(L)'
;SAAAVDTNYIPMDEDYDYDLEASDGELDGNILTTPKRGGEITVTASSGRREGSTTVYAIEDPTDVVIRDSSGTALTTLNAATGTTTQLAATAAYNHISLKADPEAFTWEVTGDIGTVDEHGVFTASAPGTGNLTVSAGDKSLTIPVTVAQVALQTIEDFETPDTRFFSGYYLTVSRTNVSDHVQ
;
A
#
# COMPACT_ATOMS: atom_id res chain seq x y z
N SER A 1 -14.84 -14.08 -10.46
CA SER A 1 -14.83 -14.96 -11.66
C SER A 1 -15.33 -16.35 -11.28
N ALA A 2 -16.14 -16.96 -12.14
CA ALA A 2 -16.54 -18.36 -12.03
C ALA A 2 -15.57 -19.24 -12.84
N ALA A 3 -15.29 -20.43 -12.33
CA ALA A 3 -14.49 -21.42 -13.04
C ALA A 3 -15.16 -22.79 -12.91
N ALA A 4 -15.13 -23.59 -13.99
CA ALA A 4 -15.56 -24.97 -13.93
C ALA A 4 -14.50 -25.82 -13.24
N VAL A 5 -14.93 -26.70 -12.35
CA VAL A 5 -14.05 -27.65 -11.66
C VAL A 5 -14.59 -29.07 -11.81
N ASP A 6 -13.72 -30.06 -11.78
CA ASP A 6 -14.09 -31.46 -11.74
C ASP A 6 -14.60 -31.89 -10.34
N THR A 7 -14.92 -33.17 -10.16
CA THR A 7 -15.39 -33.70 -8.88
C THR A 7 -14.37 -33.66 -7.75
N ASN A 8 -13.09 -33.35 -8.05
CA ASN A 8 -11.98 -33.17 -7.10
C ASN A 8 -11.62 -31.70 -6.91
N TYR A 9 -12.45 -30.75 -7.40
CA TYR A 9 -12.21 -29.32 -7.37
C TYR A 9 -10.97 -28.86 -8.17
N ILE A 10 -10.55 -29.64 -9.17
CA ILE A 10 -9.48 -29.27 -10.07
C ILE A 10 -10.05 -28.41 -11.20
N PRO A 11 -9.50 -27.22 -11.49
CA PRO A 11 -9.95 -26.38 -12.60
C PRO A 11 -9.89 -27.16 -13.92
N MET A 12 -10.94 -27.03 -14.73
CA MET A 12 -11.02 -27.63 -16.05
C MET A 12 -10.54 -26.63 -17.09
N ASP A 13 -9.70 -27.07 -18.03
CA ASP A 13 -9.09 -26.24 -19.11
C ASP A 13 -10.03 -25.94 -20.27
N GLU A 14 -11.32 -26.24 -20.15
CA GLU A 14 -12.29 -26.04 -21.22
C GLU A 14 -13.08 -24.75 -20.99
N ASP A 15 -13.29 -23.96 -22.05
CA ASP A 15 -14.21 -22.82 -22.04
C ASP A 15 -15.64 -23.33 -21.95
N TYR A 16 -16.23 -23.20 -20.76
CA TYR A 16 -17.64 -23.48 -20.52
C TYR A 16 -18.45 -22.19 -20.58
N ASP A 17 -19.50 -22.21 -21.40
CA ASP A 17 -20.52 -21.17 -21.30
C ASP A 17 -21.24 -21.30 -19.96
N TYR A 18 -21.24 -20.23 -19.19
CA TYR A 18 -21.97 -20.14 -17.93
C TYR A 18 -22.71 -18.80 -17.84
N ASP A 19 -23.86 -18.87 -17.21
CA ASP A 19 -24.63 -17.69 -16.84
C ASP A 19 -24.33 -17.31 -15.39
N LEU A 20 -24.23 -16.01 -15.12
CA LEU A 20 -24.09 -15.47 -13.78
C LEU A 20 -25.35 -14.71 -13.39
N GLU A 21 -25.85 -14.99 -12.20
CA GLU A 21 -26.96 -14.27 -11.58
C GLU A 21 -26.55 -13.77 -10.19
N ALA A 22 -27.00 -12.58 -9.82
CA ALA A 22 -26.84 -12.04 -8.48
C ALA A 22 -28.22 -11.80 -7.87
N SER A 23 -28.39 -12.12 -6.59
CA SER A 23 -29.65 -11.89 -5.87
C SER A 23 -29.94 -10.40 -5.67
N ASP A 24 -28.92 -9.54 -5.76
CA ASP A 24 -29.00 -8.08 -5.68
C ASP A 24 -27.76 -7.45 -6.36
N GLY A 25 -27.83 -6.14 -6.66
CA GLY A 25 -26.81 -5.47 -7.42
C GLY A 25 -26.97 -5.63 -8.94
N GLU A 26 -26.00 -5.19 -9.69
CA GLU A 26 -25.98 -5.22 -11.15
C GLU A 26 -24.75 -6.01 -11.63
N LEU A 27 -24.97 -6.98 -12.51
CA LEU A 27 -23.91 -7.75 -13.15
C LEU A 27 -23.69 -7.24 -14.56
N ASP A 28 -22.43 -6.86 -14.86
CA ASP A 28 -21.94 -6.60 -16.20
C ASP A 28 -20.81 -7.60 -16.52
N GLY A 29 -21.15 -8.65 -17.26
CA GLY A 29 -20.27 -9.80 -17.45
C GLY A 29 -19.85 -10.42 -16.13
N ASN A 30 -18.57 -10.32 -15.78
CA ASN A 30 -17.99 -10.85 -14.53
C ASN A 30 -17.84 -9.82 -13.41
N ILE A 31 -18.39 -8.61 -13.60
CA ILE A 31 -18.28 -7.49 -12.65
C ILE A 31 -19.62 -7.33 -11.94
N LEU A 32 -19.62 -7.49 -10.63
CA LEU A 32 -20.77 -7.21 -9.77
C LEU A 32 -20.65 -5.81 -9.19
N THR A 33 -21.57 -4.92 -9.55
CA THR A 33 -21.75 -3.63 -8.87
C THR A 33 -22.75 -3.81 -7.73
N THR A 34 -22.26 -3.64 -6.50
CA THR A 34 -23.08 -3.84 -5.30
C THR A 34 -24.03 -2.65 -5.03
N PRO A 35 -25.20 -2.88 -4.44
CA PRO A 35 -26.11 -1.80 -4.07
C PRO A 35 -25.51 -0.96 -2.92
N LYS A 36 -25.78 0.34 -2.92
CA LYS A 36 -25.27 1.28 -1.89
C LYS A 36 -25.77 0.98 -0.47
N ARG A 37 -26.89 0.26 -0.35
CA ARG A 37 -27.48 -0.06 0.97
C ARG A 37 -26.78 -1.18 1.73
N GLY A 38 -25.74 -1.80 1.14
CA GLY A 38 -25.11 -2.97 1.70
C GLY A 38 -26.05 -4.20 1.74
N GLY A 39 -25.57 -5.31 2.26
CA GLY A 39 -26.35 -6.53 2.44
C GLY A 39 -25.64 -7.77 1.91
N GLU A 40 -26.31 -8.90 2.12
CA GLU A 40 -25.88 -10.20 1.60
C GLU A 40 -26.34 -10.36 0.15
N ILE A 41 -25.41 -10.71 -0.73
CA ILE A 41 -25.67 -10.95 -2.15
C ILE A 41 -25.19 -12.36 -2.47
N THR A 42 -26.08 -13.20 -2.95
CA THR A 42 -25.70 -14.51 -3.49
C THR A 42 -25.44 -14.37 -4.98
N VAL A 43 -24.24 -14.77 -5.40
CA VAL A 43 -23.89 -14.88 -6.82
C VAL A 43 -23.90 -16.35 -7.19
N THR A 44 -24.68 -16.67 -8.22
CA THR A 44 -24.87 -18.03 -8.73
C THR A 44 -24.31 -18.12 -10.13
N ALA A 45 -23.50 -19.12 -10.39
CA ALA A 45 -23.04 -19.50 -11.72
C ALA A 45 -23.74 -20.78 -12.13
N SER A 46 -24.32 -20.81 -13.33
CA SER A 46 -24.98 -21.99 -13.89
C SER A 46 -24.46 -22.33 -15.27
N SER A 47 -24.33 -23.62 -15.55
CA SER A 47 -24.01 -24.16 -16.88
C SER A 47 -24.77 -25.47 -17.09
N GLY A 48 -25.74 -25.43 -17.98
CA GLY A 48 -26.64 -26.56 -18.24
C GLY A 48 -27.45 -26.96 -17.01
N ARG A 49 -27.11 -28.11 -16.39
CA ARG A 49 -27.79 -28.62 -15.17
C ARG A 49 -26.90 -28.47 -13.93
N ARG A 50 -25.77 -27.80 -14.05
CA ARG A 50 -24.85 -27.60 -12.97
C ARG A 50 -24.93 -26.17 -12.46
N GLU A 51 -24.85 -26.02 -11.14
CA GLU A 51 -24.99 -24.75 -10.46
C GLU A 51 -24.01 -24.72 -9.30
N GLY A 52 -23.41 -23.55 -9.07
CA GLY A 52 -22.57 -23.24 -7.93
C GLY A 52 -22.83 -21.81 -7.47
N SER A 53 -22.85 -21.57 -6.17
CA SER A 53 -23.10 -20.25 -5.62
C SER A 53 -22.05 -19.85 -4.59
N THR A 54 -21.88 -18.54 -4.43
CA THR A 54 -21.08 -17.92 -3.38
C THR A 54 -21.81 -16.72 -2.82
N THR A 55 -21.52 -16.38 -1.57
CA THR A 55 -22.10 -15.21 -0.91
C THR A 55 -21.05 -14.10 -0.82
N VAL A 56 -21.47 -12.89 -1.21
CA VAL A 56 -20.73 -11.65 -1.09
C VAL A 56 -21.48 -10.72 -0.16
N TYR A 57 -20.80 -10.06 0.75
CA TYR A 57 -21.40 -9.04 1.61
C TYR A 57 -21.03 -7.67 1.08
N ALA A 58 -22.03 -6.92 0.59
CA ALA A 58 -21.88 -5.52 0.29
C ALA A 58 -21.99 -4.72 1.58
N ILE A 59 -21.05 -3.80 1.79
CA ILE A 59 -21.05 -2.89 2.93
C ILE A 59 -20.99 -1.47 2.40
N GLU A 60 -21.79 -0.60 3.02
CA GLU A 60 -21.86 0.80 2.62
C GLU A 60 -20.58 1.54 3.01
N ASP A 61 -20.12 1.32 4.27
CA ASP A 61 -18.90 1.92 4.82
C ASP A 61 -18.19 0.92 5.75
N PRO A 62 -16.85 0.92 5.77
CA PRO A 62 -16.11 0.17 6.77
C PRO A 62 -16.33 0.76 8.17
N THR A 63 -16.21 -0.06 9.21
CA THR A 63 -16.20 0.44 10.60
C THR A 63 -14.82 0.92 11.01
N ASP A 64 -13.77 0.35 10.41
CA ASP A 64 -12.38 0.61 10.73
C ASP A 64 -11.51 0.65 9.48
N VAL A 65 -10.52 1.55 9.49
CA VAL A 65 -9.44 1.63 8.49
C VAL A 65 -8.10 1.56 9.23
N VAL A 66 -7.14 0.84 8.68
CA VAL A 66 -5.83 0.64 9.31
C VAL A 66 -4.72 0.85 8.29
N ILE A 67 -3.72 1.65 8.64
CA ILE A 67 -2.48 1.79 7.87
C ILE A 67 -1.50 0.71 8.33
N ARG A 68 -0.85 0.04 7.38
CA ARG A 68 0.13 -1.02 7.62
C ARG A 68 1.43 -0.75 6.88
N ASP A 69 2.53 -1.25 7.44
CA ASP A 69 3.80 -1.30 6.74
C ASP A 69 3.88 -2.50 5.76
N SER A 70 4.99 -2.61 5.03
CA SER A 70 5.24 -3.70 4.08
C SER A 70 5.30 -5.09 4.72
N SER A 71 5.45 -5.18 6.05
CA SER A 71 5.38 -6.45 6.80
C SER A 71 3.95 -6.81 7.21
N GLY A 72 2.97 -5.92 6.98
CA GLY A 72 1.59 -6.07 7.41
C GLY A 72 1.32 -5.60 8.84
N THR A 73 2.31 -4.99 9.52
CA THR A 73 2.15 -4.47 10.87
C THR A 73 1.38 -3.15 10.87
N ALA A 74 0.39 -3.01 11.75
CA ALA A 74 -0.38 -1.78 11.87
C ALA A 74 0.49 -0.64 12.41
N LEU A 75 0.41 0.51 11.74
CA LEU A 75 1.14 1.72 12.12
C LEU A 75 0.24 2.69 12.89
N THR A 76 0.79 3.23 13.96
CA THR A 76 0.21 4.35 14.72
C THR A 76 1.01 5.64 14.56
N THR A 77 2.20 5.56 13.96
CA THR A 77 3.11 6.66 13.64
C THR A 77 4.03 6.21 12.51
N LEU A 78 4.51 7.16 11.72
CA LEU A 78 5.47 6.92 10.65
C LEU A 78 6.72 7.78 10.88
N ASN A 79 7.89 7.13 10.90
CA ASN A 79 9.18 7.81 10.92
C ASN A 79 9.91 7.54 9.61
N ALA A 80 10.34 8.58 8.94
CA ALA A 80 11.06 8.50 7.68
C ALA A 80 12.30 9.42 7.68
N ALA A 81 13.17 9.22 6.73
CA ALA A 81 14.29 10.12 6.49
C ALA A 81 14.09 10.89 5.19
N THR A 82 14.54 12.13 5.12
CA THR A 82 14.46 12.93 3.88
C THR A 82 15.08 12.17 2.69
N GLY A 83 14.38 12.15 1.56
CA GLY A 83 14.81 11.46 0.34
C GLY A 83 14.50 9.96 0.30
N THR A 84 13.80 9.41 1.30
CA THR A 84 13.39 8.00 1.29
C THR A 84 11.93 7.84 0.85
N THR A 85 11.63 6.65 0.32
CA THR A 85 10.26 6.22 0.04
C THR A 85 9.86 5.08 0.97
N THR A 86 8.60 5.05 1.37
CA THR A 86 8.04 4.00 2.22
C THR A 86 6.76 3.46 1.60
N GLN A 87 6.71 2.17 1.31
CA GLN A 87 5.48 1.51 0.86
C GLN A 87 4.58 1.26 2.06
N LEU A 88 3.37 1.77 1.97
CA LEU A 88 2.29 1.57 2.94
C LEU A 88 1.16 0.79 2.29
N ALA A 89 0.37 0.14 3.10
CA ALA A 89 -0.86 -0.52 2.70
C ALA A 89 -2.01 -0.05 3.59
N ALA A 90 -3.20 0.03 3.03
CA ALA A 90 -4.41 0.25 3.80
C ALA A 90 -5.26 -1.02 3.85
N THR A 91 -5.91 -1.26 4.96
CA THR A 91 -6.92 -2.30 5.11
C THR A 91 -8.15 -1.71 5.77
N ALA A 92 -9.32 -2.18 5.33
CA ALA A 92 -10.59 -1.82 5.92
C ALA A 92 -11.18 -3.03 6.64
N ALA A 93 -12.00 -2.80 7.65
CA ALA A 93 -12.75 -3.84 8.35
C ALA A 93 -14.19 -3.40 8.61
N TYR A 94 -15.09 -4.36 8.64
CA TYR A 94 -16.46 -4.17 9.07
C TYR A 94 -16.74 -5.09 10.27
N ASN A 95 -17.05 -4.52 11.41
CA ASN A 95 -17.25 -5.26 12.66
C ASN A 95 -16.12 -6.26 12.95
N HIS A 96 -14.85 -5.83 12.81
CA HIS A 96 -13.63 -6.62 12.98
C HIS A 96 -13.38 -7.70 11.92
N ILE A 97 -14.22 -7.80 10.90
CA ILE A 97 -14.00 -8.68 9.74
C ILE A 97 -13.21 -7.88 8.70
N SER A 98 -12.02 -8.36 8.35
CA SER A 98 -11.19 -7.74 7.32
C SER A 98 -11.86 -7.81 5.96
N LEU A 99 -11.94 -6.67 5.28
CA LEU A 99 -12.50 -6.54 3.95
C LEU A 99 -11.41 -6.70 2.90
N LYS A 100 -11.74 -7.39 1.82
CA LYS A 100 -10.91 -7.38 0.63
C LYS A 100 -11.30 -6.16 -0.20
N ALA A 101 -10.54 -5.09 -0.09
CA ALA A 101 -10.72 -3.86 -0.87
C ALA A 101 -9.58 -3.72 -1.87
N ASP A 102 -9.88 -3.18 -3.05
CA ASP A 102 -8.88 -2.78 -4.01
C ASP A 102 -8.10 -1.56 -3.48
N PRO A 103 -6.81 -1.41 -3.82
CA PRO A 103 -6.02 -0.24 -3.43
C PRO A 103 -6.69 1.10 -3.80
N GLU A 104 -7.37 1.15 -4.93
CA GLU A 104 -8.11 2.32 -5.43
C GLU A 104 -9.32 2.72 -4.56
N ALA A 105 -9.79 1.83 -3.66
CA ALA A 105 -10.84 2.15 -2.71
C ALA A 105 -10.37 3.06 -1.57
N PHE A 106 -9.06 3.29 -1.45
CA PHE A 106 -8.47 4.13 -0.42
C PHE A 106 -7.98 5.45 -1.00
N THR A 107 -8.31 6.53 -0.29
CA THR A 107 -7.78 7.87 -0.58
C THR A 107 -6.71 8.20 0.44
N TRP A 108 -5.54 8.64 -0.04
CA TRP A 108 -4.40 9.00 0.78
C TRP A 108 -4.15 10.50 0.75
N GLU A 109 -3.81 11.06 1.90
CA GLU A 109 -3.47 12.47 2.05
C GLU A 109 -2.30 12.62 3.03
N VAL A 110 -1.39 13.55 2.74
CA VAL A 110 -0.33 13.96 3.65
C VAL A 110 -0.34 15.47 3.85
N THR A 111 -0.11 15.92 5.08
CA THR A 111 -0.04 17.33 5.45
C THR A 111 1.30 17.65 6.11
N GLY A 112 1.67 18.95 6.20
CA GLY A 112 2.88 19.42 6.89
C GLY A 112 4.10 19.63 6.00
N ASP A 113 3.92 19.67 4.66
CA ASP A 113 4.99 19.93 3.67
C ASP A 113 6.23 19.01 3.80
N ILE A 114 6.02 17.81 4.35
CA ILE A 114 7.07 16.82 4.63
C ILE A 114 7.30 15.83 3.49
N GLY A 115 6.40 15.77 2.52
CA GLY A 115 6.44 14.83 1.42
C GLY A 115 5.11 14.70 0.70
N THR A 116 5.01 13.64 -0.10
CA THR A 116 3.80 13.28 -0.85
C THR A 116 3.47 11.80 -0.63
N VAL A 117 2.22 11.46 -0.82
CA VAL A 117 1.76 10.06 -0.89
C VAL A 117 0.99 9.87 -2.19
N ASP A 118 1.19 8.75 -2.88
CA ASP A 118 0.45 8.43 -4.09
C ASP A 118 -0.79 7.55 -3.79
N GLU A 119 -1.58 7.29 -4.83
CA GLU A 119 -2.79 6.45 -4.76
C GLU A 119 -2.51 4.99 -4.37
N HIS A 120 -1.27 4.52 -4.54
CA HIS A 120 -0.83 3.19 -4.15
C HIS A 120 -0.23 3.12 -2.73
N GLY A 121 -0.27 4.25 -1.99
CA GLY A 121 0.25 4.33 -0.63
C GLY A 121 1.77 4.43 -0.55
N VAL A 122 2.45 4.87 -1.62
CA VAL A 122 3.89 5.14 -1.57
C VAL A 122 4.12 6.54 -1.01
N PHE A 123 4.57 6.62 0.24
CA PHE A 123 4.97 7.87 0.87
C PHE A 123 6.41 8.22 0.48
N THR A 124 6.62 9.42 -0.06
CA THR A 124 7.93 9.98 -0.43
C THR A 124 8.25 11.17 0.48
N ALA A 125 9.25 11.02 1.35
CA ALA A 125 9.68 12.06 2.26
C ALA A 125 10.58 13.07 1.52
N SER A 126 10.17 14.35 1.45
CA SER A 126 10.87 15.39 0.69
C SER A 126 11.58 16.43 1.58
N ALA A 127 11.04 16.73 2.75
CA ALA A 127 11.59 17.74 3.65
C ALA A 127 11.52 17.28 5.12
N PRO A 128 12.48 17.67 5.97
CA PRO A 128 12.43 17.35 7.38
C PRO A 128 11.33 18.15 8.08
N GLY A 129 10.63 17.52 9.00
CA GLY A 129 9.52 18.15 9.72
C GLY A 129 8.56 17.13 10.30
N THR A 130 7.41 17.63 10.73
CA THR A 130 6.30 16.82 11.23
C THR A 130 5.03 17.12 10.47
N GLY A 131 4.20 16.11 10.28
CA GLY A 131 2.92 16.22 9.60
C GLY A 131 2.01 15.07 9.94
N ASN A 132 0.96 14.89 9.16
CA ASN A 132 0.03 13.78 9.33
C ASN A 132 -0.16 13.06 8.00
N LEU A 133 -0.33 11.76 8.09
CA LEU A 133 -0.76 10.90 6.99
C LEU A 133 -2.17 10.40 7.30
N THR A 134 -3.08 10.62 6.38
CA THR A 134 -4.47 10.20 6.48
C THR A 134 -4.78 9.21 5.37
N VAL A 135 -5.48 8.14 5.71
CA VAL A 135 -6.11 7.23 4.74
C VAL A 135 -7.61 7.20 5.00
N SER A 136 -8.39 7.22 3.93
CA SER A 136 -9.85 7.19 4.00
C SER A 136 -10.42 6.10 3.11
N ALA A 137 -11.53 5.50 3.55
CA ALA A 137 -12.35 4.58 2.76
C ALA A 137 -13.82 4.78 3.16
N GLY A 138 -14.65 5.19 2.20
CA GLY A 138 -16.00 5.66 2.51
C GLY A 138 -15.98 6.82 3.51
N ASP A 139 -16.82 6.75 4.53
CA ASP A 139 -16.90 7.77 5.59
C ASP A 139 -15.88 7.57 6.72
N LYS A 140 -15.02 6.55 6.63
CA LYS A 140 -13.99 6.27 7.65
C LYS A 140 -12.63 6.75 7.23
N SER A 141 -11.91 7.30 8.20
CA SER A 141 -10.52 7.71 8.01
C SER A 141 -9.68 7.37 9.24
N LEU A 142 -8.39 7.15 9.00
CA LEU A 142 -7.37 7.04 10.04
C LEU A 142 -6.27 8.04 9.74
N THR A 143 -5.91 8.83 10.72
CA THR A 143 -4.78 9.77 10.65
C THR A 143 -3.70 9.34 11.64
N ILE A 144 -2.46 9.25 11.17
CA ILE A 144 -1.28 8.99 12.00
C ILE A 144 -0.26 10.14 11.87
N PRO A 145 0.47 10.48 12.95
CA PRO A 145 1.54 11.44 12.87
C PRO A 145 2.73 10.89 12.10
N VAL A 146 3.38 11.77 11.33
CA VAL A 146 4.58 11.49 10.55
C VAL A 146 5.70 12.40 11.00
N THR A 147 6.88 11.85 11.20
CA THR A 147 8.11 12.61 11.44
C THR A 147 9.13 12.26 10.37
N VAL A 148 9.60 13.28 9.66
CA VAL A 148 10.69 13.15 8.68
C VAL A 148 11.93 13.78 9.27
N ALA A 149 12.96 12.96 9.48
CA ALA A 149 14.26 13.40 9.94
C ALA A 149 15.16 13.79 8.75
N GLN A 150 15.95 14.83 8.93
CA GLN A 150 17.01 15.14 7.97
C GLN A 150 18.09 14.05 8.02
N VAL A 151 18.51 13.55 6.87
CA VAL A 151 19.73 12.73 6.80
C VAL A 151 20.92 13.66 7.03
N ALA A 152 21.52 13.58 8.20
CA ALA A 152 22.79 14.24 8.42
C ALA A 152 23.88 13.49 7.62
N LEU A 153 24.40 14.13 6.61
CA LEU A 153 25.63 13.65 5.98
C LEU A 153 26.75 13.82 7.02
N GLN A 154 27.18 12.74 7.63
CA GLN A 154 28.41 12.77 8.41
C GLN A 154 29.58 12.83 7.42
N THR A 155 30.27 13.95 7.42
CA THR A 155 31.62 14.00 6.82
C THR A 155 32.51 13.11 7.67
N ILE A 156 32.82 11.92 7.17
CA ILE A 156 33.61 10.93 7.91
C ILE A 156 35.04 11.48 8.08
N GLU A 157 35.57 12.26 7.11
CA GLU A 157 36.80 13.02 7.19
C GLU A 157 36.87 14.05 6.04
N ASP A 158 37.31 15.25 6.29
CA ASP A 158 37.50 16.22 5.22
C ASP A 158 38.90 16.16 4.58
N PHE A 159 39.80 15.32 5.08
CA PHE A 159 41.18 15.14 4.61
C PHE A 159 41.93 16.44 4.24
N GLU A 160 41.40 17.61 4.57
CA GLU A 160 41.98 18.90 4.23
C GLU A 160 43.07 19.29 5.22
N THR A 161 43.03 18.81 6.43
CA THR A 161 44.11 18.90 7.40
C THR A 161 44.85 17.56 7.47
N PRO A 162 46.17 17.54 7.28
CA PRO A 162 46.96 16.33 7.45
C PRO A 162 46.94 15.91 8.93
N ASP A 163 46.01 15.00 9.29
CA ASP A 163 46.04 14.39 10.60
C ASP A 163 47.10 13.30 10.63
N THR A 164 48.21 13.60 11.23
CA THR A 164 49.35 12.68 11.39
C THR A 164 49.08 11.50 12.33
N ARG A 165 47.92 11.46 12.96
CA ARG A 165 47.53 10.37 13.90
C ARG A 165 47.22 9.04 13.21
N PHE A 166 46.95 9.05 11.90
CA PHE A 166 46.65 7.84 11.14
C PHE A 166 47.88 7.13 10.55
N PHE A 167 49.07 7.70 10.68
CA PHE A 167 50.25 7.20 9.98
C PHE A 167 51.24 6.40 10.85
N SER A 168 50.79 5.77 11.92
CA SER A 168 51.67 4.81 12.59
C SER A 168 51.31 3.37 12.18
N GLY A 169 51.85 2.93 11.04
CA GLY A 169 52.10 1.51 10.83
C GLY A 169 51.35 0.79 9.69
N TYR A 170 50.54 1.46 8.85
CA TYR A 170 49.95 0.83 7.68
C TYR A 170 50.09 1.74 6.45
N TYR A 171 50.58 1.17 5.34
CA TYR A 171 50.59 1.83 4.05
C TYR A 171 49.20 1.85 3.45
N LEU A 172 48.42 2.90 3.66
CA LEU A 172 47.18 3.15 2.95
C LEU A 172 47.47 4.11 1.79
N THR A 173 47.32 3.64 0.56
CA THR A 173 47.40 4.53 -0.61
C THR A 173 46.02 5.13 -0.82
N VAL A 174 45.80 6.37 -0.39
CA VAL A 174 44.60 7.13 -0.68
C VAL A 174 44.80 7.91 -1.97
N SER A 175 44.07 7.56 -3.01
CA SER A 175 44.03 8.33 -4.26
C SER A 175 43.06 9.49 -4.08
N ARG A 176 43.56 10.71 -4.10
CA ARG A 176 42.75 11.92 -4.12
C ARG A 176 42.18 12.13 -5.52
N THR A 177 40.88 11.99 -5.67
CA THR A 177 40.18 12.47 -6.86
C THR A 177 39.76 13.92 -6.59
N ASN A 178 40.47 14.88 -7.17
CA ASN A 178 40.03 16.28 -7.15
C ASN A 178 38.75 16.38 -7.96
N VAL A 179 37.61 16.49 -7.28
CA VAL A 179 36.40 17.01 -7.89
C VAL A 179 36.58 18.51 -7.95
N SER A 180 36.92 19.04 -9.14
CA SER A 180 36.93 20.48 -9.35
C SER A 180 35.49 20.97 -9.29
N ASP A 181 35.16 21.75 -8.28
CA ASP A 181 33.91 22.52 -8.24
C ASP A 181 33.94 23.52 -9.42
N HIS A 182 33.11 23.22 -10.42
CA HIS A 182 32.67 24.24 -11.36
C HIS A 182 31.43 24.91 -10.77
N VAL A 183 31.64 25.96 -10.00
CA VAL A 183 30.65 26.98 -9.74
C VAL A 183 30.70 27.97 -10.91
N GLN A 184 29.63 28.02 -11.67
CA GLN A 184 29.24 29.19 -12.45
C GLN A 184 27.83 29.62 -12.01
#